data_32a2b27cbb69c45e2f232a2dc386902e
#
_entry.id   32a2b27cbb69c45e2f232a2dc386902e
#
_cell.length_a   1.000
_cell.length_b   1.000
_cell.length_c   1.000
_cell.angle_alpha   90.00
_cell.angle_beta   90.00
_cell.angle_gamma   90.00
#
_symmetry.space_group_name_H-M   'P 1'
#
loop_
_entity.id
_entity.type
_entity.pdbx_description
1 polymer ?
#
loop_
_entity_poly.entity_id
_entity_poly.type
_entity_poly.pdbx_seq_one_letter_code
_entity_poly.pdbx_strand_id
1 'polypeptide(L)'
;MNKYFKMCAPALLALSLAACGTDKAEEATSTANTAETSATESQTEQAKSTQTITYLGEQYELPAEVKNIVAASLESMEDAAMLGVKPVGVLEVGGKVPAYLATDFEGATLVGNKMEPNAEAILNLDPDVIVGTSKFPEETAEKLNKIQTMIPYSHISTNWKENLTLLAQLAGKEEDAKKIISDYEAKVADAQVKSKEQLADKQVLIIRVRGGVMYIYPAGVYLNPVLYEDLGAPVPEVVTTAKAQAELSLETLAQVNPDVIFLQFEDSENKDTPKALEELQKNPIFTSLKATQNNQVFVNTIEPLAQGGTAWSKVKFLDAAAEKLFK
;
A
#
# COMPACT_ATOMS: atom_id res chain seq x y z
N MET A 1 38.51 7.23 23.56
CA MET A 1 39.14 8.05 24.65
C MET A 1 38.33 9.33 24.79
N ASN A 2 37.92 9.62 26.04
CA ASN A 2 37.27 10.78 26.62
C ASN A 2 35.77 11.00 26.25
N LYS A 3 34.78 10.59 27.06
CA LYS A 3 34.37 11.03 28.42
C LYS A 3 34.25 12.55 28.55
N TYR A 4 32.99 13.06 28.62
CA TYR A 4 32.60 13.97 29.68
C TYR A 4 31.09 13.86 29.94
N PHE A 5 30.83 13.39 31.15
CA PHE A 5 29.63 13.36 31.96
C PHE A 5 29.47 14.72 32.63
N LYS A 6 28.29 15.35 32.62
CA LYS A 6 27.89 16.31 33.67
C LYS A 6 26.39 16.22 33.96
N MET A 7 26.11 15.65 35.12
CA MET A 7 24.86 15.79 35.89
C MET A 7 24.78 17.19 36.51
N CYS A 8 23.59 17.77 36.59
CA CYS A 8 23.16 18.64 37.69
C CYS A 8 21.64 18.66 37.76
N ALA A 9 21.11 18.17 38.88
CA ALA A 9 19.79 18.43 39.48
C ALA A 9 20.05 19.26 40.78
N PRO A 10 19.04 19.60 41.60
CA PRO A 10 17.73 20.20 41.40
C PRO A 10 17.55 21.47 42.32
N ALA A 11 16.45 22.20 42.21
CA ALA A 11 16.00 23.06 43.30
C ALA A 11 14.48 23.19 43.35
N LEU A 12 13.92 22.62 44.35
CA LEU A 12 12.58 22.86 44.88
C LEU A 12 12.49 24.28 45.48
N LEU A 13 11.36 24.96 45.31
CA LEU A 13 10.84 25.90 46.31
C LEU A 13 9.30 25.87 46.31
N ALA A 14 8.75 25.36 47.38
CA ALA A 14 7.37 25.51 47.80
C ALA A 14 7.27 26.73 48.68
N LEU A 15 6.18 27.51 48.58
CA LEU A 15 5.65 28.30 49.69
C LEU A 15 4.15 28.47 49.53
N SER A 16 3.49 27.95 50.54
CA SER A 16 2.11 28.13 50.97
C SER A 16 1.85 29.50 51.56
N LEU A 17 0.61 29.98 51.55
CA LEU A 17 -0.10 30.42 52.73
C LEU A 17 -1.51 30.96 52.40
N ALA A 18 -2.42 30.42 53.06
CA ALA A 18 -3.76 30.61 53.44
C ALA A 18 -4.06 31.98 54.12
N ALA A 19 -5.28 32.46 53.98
CA ALA A 19 -5.99 33.16 55.05
C ALA A 19 -7.50 33.12 54.79
N CYS A 20 -8.20 32.62 55.78
CA CYS A 20 -9.63 32.70 56.04
C CYS A 20 -10.06 34.13 56.43
N GLY A 21 -11.34 34.42 56.25
CA GLY A 21 -11.99 35.56 56.87
C GLY A 21 -13.51 35.51 56.70
N THR A 22 -14.19 35.21 57.72
CA THR A 22 -15.63 34.98 57.98
C THR A 22 -16.44 36.26 58.09
N ASP A 23 -17.77 36.09 57.82
CA ASP A 23 -18.96 36.66 58.42
C ASP A 23 -19.53 38.02 57.99
N LYS A 24 -20.74 38.01 57.65
CA LYS A 24 -22.05 38.31 58.22
C LYS A 24 -23.00 39.07 57.27
N ALA A 25 -24.23 38.63 57.38
CA ALA A 25 -25.44 39.10 56.70
C ALA A 25 -25.85 40.54 57.05
N GLU A 26 -26.63 41.17 56.20
CA GLU A 26 -27.94 41.77 56.47
C GLU A 26 -28.55 42.42 55.20
N GLU A 27 -29.72 42.00 54.98
CA GLU A 27 -31.01 42.48 54.48
C GLU A 27 -31.10 43.78 53.62
N ALA A 28 -31.90 43.54 52.58
CA ALA A 28 -33.08 44.28 52.11
C ALA A 28 -32.91 45.48 51.15
N THR A 29 -33.53 45.35 50.09
CA THR A 29 -34.63 46.08 49.45
C THR A 29 -34.41 46.38 47.95
N SER A 30 -35.22 45.67 47.17
CA SER A 30 -35.98 46.08 45.98
C SER A 30 -35.57 47.34 45.23
N THR A 31 -35.28 47.13 43.96
CA THR A 31 -36.04 47.76 42.87
C THR A 31 -35.74 47.08 41.52
N ALA A 32 -36.80 46.80 40.80
CA ALA A 32 -36.78 46.20 39.46
C ALA A 32 -36.10 47.12 38.42
N ASN A 33 -35.33 46.52 37.55
CA ASN A 33 -35.31 46.99 36.16
C ASN A 33 -34.91 45.87 35.18
N THR A 34 -35.73 45.76 34.28
CA THR A 34 -35.85 45.13 32.95
C THR A 34 -34.63 44.39 32.41
N ALA A 35 -34.90 43.14 32.05
CA ALA A 35 -34.06 42.19 31.33
C ALA A 35 -33.64 42.69 29.94
N GLU A 36 -32.39 42.49 29.60
CA GLU A 36 -31.97 42.16 28.27
C GLU A 36 -31.26 40.81 28.33
N THR A 37 -31.93 39.81 27.80
CA THR A 37 -31.45 38.46 27.66
C THR A 37 -30.47 38.45 26.46
N SER A 38 -29.20 38.60 26.71
CA SER A 38 -28.16 38.17 25.75
C SER A 38 -28.05 36.67 25.83
N ALA A 39 -28.69 35.99 24.87
CA ALA A 39 -28.45 34.60 24.60
C ALA A 39 -27.00 34.45 24.07
N THR A 40 -26.10 34.08 24.95
CA THR A 40 -24.81 33.53 24.56
C THR A 40 -25.07 32.12 24.04
N GLU A 41 -25.16 31.97 22.72
CA GLU A 41 -25.06 30.66 22.09
C GLU A 41 -23.70 30.07 22.45
N SER A 42 -23.69 29.18 23.45
CA SER A 42 -22.62 28.26 23.70
C SER A 42 -22.59 27.30 22.50
N GLN A 43 -21.81 27.62 21.49
CA GLN A 43 -21.39 26.61 20.51
C GLN A 43 -20.57 25.58 21.31
N THR A 44 -21.24 24.53 21.68
CA THR A 44 -20.58 23.30 22.14
C THR A 44 -19.91 22.74 20.91
N GLU A 45 -18.62 23.04 20.71
CA GLU A 45 -17.75 22.25 19.84
C GLU A 45 -17.84 20.81 20.36
N GLN A 46 -18.64 20.01 19.72
CA GLN A 46 -18.65 18.57 19.94
C GLN A 46 -17.25 18.10 19.58
N ALA A 47 -16.44 17.78 20.55
CA ALA A 47 -15.14 17.15 20.35
C ALA A 47 -15.40 15.93 19.47
N LYS A 48 -14.97 15.96 18.21
CA LYS A 48 -15.06 14.83 17.31
C LYS A 48 -14.30 13.69 17.98
N SER A 49 -14.99 12.61 18.28
CA SER A 49 -14.35 11.41 18.83
C SER A 49 -13.32 10.92 17.81
N THR A 50 -12.13 10.53 18.29
CA THR A 50 -11.04 10.00 17.47
C THR A 50 -10.80 8.54 17.78
N GLN A 51 -10.17 7.83 16.86
CA GLN A 51 -9.62 6.50 17.04
C GLN A 51 -8.14 6.50 16.69
N THR A 52 -7.38 5.58 17.27
CA THR A 52 -5.98 5.36 16.94
C THR A 52 -5.83 4.04 16.22
N ILE A 53 -5.24 4.06 15.03
CA ILE A 53 -4.88 2.86 14.26
C ILE A 53 -3.37 2.69 14.29
N THR A 54 -2.92 1.46 14.54
CA THR A 54 -1.49 1.11 14.46
C THR A 54 -1.24 0.37 13.15
N TYR A 55 -0.27 0.87 12.37
CA TYR A 55 0.13 0.27 11.11
C TYR A 55 1.65 0.27 10.97
N LEU A 56 2.23 -0.90 10.79
CA LEU A 56 3.69 -1.13 10.69
C LEU A 56 4.51 -0.48 11.83
N GLY A 57 3.94 -0.44 13.04
CA GLY A 57 4.58 0.12 14.23
C GLY A 57 4.34 1.60 14.48
N GLU A 58 3.75 2.32 13.53
CA GLU A 58 3.37 3.72 13.66
C GLU A 58 1.90 3.88 14.06
N GLN A 59 1.58 4.97 14.77
CA GLN A 59 0.22 5.27 15.22
C GLN A 59 -0.36 6.45 14.46
N TYR A 60 -1.61 6.32 14.03
CA TYR A 60 -2.34 7.33 13.27
C TYR A 60 -3.64 7.68 14.00
N GLU A 61 -3.83 8.97 14.29
CA GLU A 61 -5.10 9.48 14.81
C GLU A 61 -6.05 9.80 13.65
N LEU A 62 -7.25 9.27 13.71
CA LEU A 62 -8.30 9.41 12.69
C LEU A 62 -9.64 9.73 13.38
N PRO A 63 -10.64 10.26 12.65
CA PRO A 63 -12.02 10.30 13.14
C PRO A 63 -12.49 8.92 13.60
N ALA A 64 -13.32 8.85 14.64
CA ALA A 64 -13.83 7.58 15.16
C ALA A 64 -14.63 6.79 14.13
N GLU A 65 -15.23 7.47 13.15
CA GLU A 65 -15.90 6.87 12.00
C GLU A 65 -15.21 7.41 10.72
N VAL A 66 -14.69 6.50 9.89
CA VAL A 66 -14.08 6.81 8.58
C VAL A 66 -15.10 6.49 7.50
N LYS A 67 -15.49 7.51 6.73
CA LYS A 67 -16.44 7.41 5.62
C LYS A 67 -15.79 7.70 4.27
N ASN A 68 -14.99 8.76 4.23
CA ASN A 68 -14.38 9.27 3.02
C ASN A 68 -12.91 8.84 2.93
N ILE A 69 -12.67 7.66 2.36
CA ILE A 69 -11.32 7.14 2.11
C ILE A 69 -10.87 7.63 0.74
N VAL A 70 -9.68 8.24 0.65
CA VAL A 70 -9.00 8.49 -0.62
C VAL A 70 -7.91 7.44 -0.80
N ALA A 71 -8.03 6.59 -1.83
CA ALA A 71 -7.03 5.60 -2.21
C ALA A 71 -6.02 6.23 -3.18
N ALA A 72 -5.01 6.88 -2.64
CA ALA A 72 -3.97 7.60 -3.39
C ALA A 72 -2.74 6.71 -3.69
N SER A 73 -2.95 5.42 -3.87
CA SER A 73 -1.95 4.47 -4.39
C SER A 73 -2.64 3.33 -5.13
N LEU A 74 -1.96 2.73 -6.12
CA LEU A 74 -2.50 1.56 -6.80
C LEU A 74 -2.57 0.35 -5.84
N GLU A 75 -1.66 0.27 -4.89
CA GLU A 75 -1.66 -0.75 -3.84
C GLU A 75 -2.95 -0.67 -2.99
N SER A 76 -3.32 0.52 -2.52
CA SER A 76 -4.56 0.70 -1.73
C SER A 76 -5.82 0.51 -2.57
N MET A 77 -5.79 0.84 -3.86
CA MET A 77 -6.89 0.56 -4.79
C MET A 77 -7.11 -0.94 -4.97
N GLU A 78 -6.05 -1.73 -5.18
CA GLU A 78 -6.17 -3.18 -5.33
C GLU A 78 -6.78 -3.85 -4.10
N ASP A 79 -6.34 -3.48 -2.89
CA ASP A 79 -6.89 -4.02 -1.66
C ASP A 79 -8.30 -3.49 -1.36
N ALA A 80 -8.62 -2.25 -1.75
CA ALA A 80 -9.99 -1.73 -1.69
C ALA A 80 -10.93 -2.55 -2.59
N ALA A 81 -10.52 -2.86 -3.83
CA ALA A 81 -11.28 -3.71 -4.73
C ALA A 81 -11.47 -5.12 -4.15
N MET A 82 -10.41 -5.70 -3.54
CA MET A 82 -10.46 -7.02 -2.93
C MET A 82 -11.45 -7.10 -1.75
N LEU A 83 -11.57 -6.01 -0.96
CA LEU A 83 -12.49 -5.87 0.17
C LEU A 83 -13.90 -5.39 -0.24
N GLY A 84 -14.10 -4.99 -1.50
CA GLY A 84 -15.33 -4.35 -1.94
C GLY A 84 -15.56 -2.97 -1.31
N VAL A 85 -14.47 -2.28 -0.93
CA VAL A 85 -14.48 -0.90 -0.42
C VAL A 85 -14.59 0.07 -1.59
N LYS A 86 -15.35 1.15 -1.41
CA LYS A 86 -15.56 2.20 -2.43
C LYS A 86 -14.94 3.51 -1.97
N PRO A 87 -13.65 3.78 -2.26
CA PRO A 87 -13.05 5.07 -1.96
C PRO A 87 -13.74 6.20 -2.72
N VAL A 88 -13.81 7.38 -2.11
CA VAL A 88 -14.37 8.58 -2.75
C VAL A 88 -13.44 9.17 -3.81
N GLY A 89 -12.13 8.90 -3.67
CA GLY A 89 -11.09 9.32 -4.61
C GLY A 89 -10.11 8.18 -4.90
N VAL A 90 -9.69 8.05 -6.17
CA VAL A 90 -8.78 7.01 -6.66
C VAL A 90 -7.77 7.58 -7.66
N LEU A 91 -6.60 6.94 -7.79
CA LEU A 91 -5.62 7.34 -8.79
C LEU A 91 -6.02 6.97 -10.21
N GLU A 92 -5.40 7.67 -11.16
CA GLU A 92 -5.52 7.41 -12.59
C GLU A 92 -4.21 6.86 -13.18
N VAL A 93 -4.35 6.10 -14.26
CA VAL A 93 -3.26 5.74 -15.17
C VAL A 93 -3.68 6.13 -16.58
N GLY A 94 -2.98 7.11 -17.15
CA GLY A 94 -3.32 7.63 -18.47
C GLY A 94 -4.69 8.34 -18.52
N GLY A 95 -5.09 9.04 -17.47
CA GLY A 95 -6.32 9.84 -17.40
C GLY A 95 -7.59 9.05 -17.06
N LYS A 96 -7.48 7.80 -16.62
CA LYS A 96 -8.61 6.95 -16.26
C LYS A 96 -8.24 5.95 -15.16
N VAL A 97 -9.25 5.41 -14.48
CA VAL A 97 -9.06 4.25 -13.60
C VAL A 97 -8.47 3.10 -14.41
N PRO A 98 -7.44 2.38 -13.90
CA PRO A 98 -6.92 1.18 -14.57
C PRO A 98 -8.05 0.22 -14.96
N ALA A 99 -7.97 -0.34 -16.18
CA ALA A 99 -9.07 -1.13 -16.76
C ALA A 99 -9.52 -2.28 -15.85
N TYR A 100 -8.60 -2.93 -15.16
CA TYR A 100 -8.88 -4.07 -14.29
C TYR A 100 -9.57 -3.69 -12.96
N LEU A 101 -9.58 -2.39 -12.60
CA LEU A 101 -10.26 -1.84 -11.41
C LEU A 101 -11.46 -0.94 -11.77
N ALA A 102 -11.72 -0.74 -13.06
CA ALA A 102 -12.72 0.23 -13.51
C ALA A 102 -14.14 -0.04 -12.98
N THR A 103 -14.53 -1.32 -12.95
CA THR A 103 -15.85 -1.73 -12.42
C THR A 103 -15.96 -1.53 -10.91
N ASP A 104 -14.85 -1.72 -10.18
CA ASP A 104 -14.82 -1.58 -8.73
C ASP A 104 -14.95 -0.12 -8.30
N PHE A 105 -14.46 0.82 -9.12
CA PHE A 105 -14.40 2.24 -8.80
C PHE A 105 -15.22 3.12 -9.72
N GLU A 106 -16.29 2.57 -10.29
CA GLU A 106 -17.25 3.37 -11.04
C GLU A 106 -17.84 4.49 -10.17
N GLY A 107 -17.72 5.74 -10.64
CA GLY A 107 -18.18 6.94 -9.93
C GLY A 107 -17.19 7.55 -8.94
N ALA A 108 -16.03 6.92 -8.68
CA ALA A 108 -14.99 7.53 -7.85
C ALA A 108 -14.31 8.72 -8.56
N THR A 109 -13.95 9.75 -7.79
CA THR A 109 -13.25 10.93 -8.34
C THR A 109 -11.79 10.60 -8.61
N LEU A 110 -11.28 10.99 -9.79
CA LEU A 110 -9.86 10.89 -10.10
C LEU A 110 -9.06 11.95 -9.34
N VAL A 111 -8.07 11.51 -8.57
CA VAL A 111 -7.24 12.37 -7.72
C VAL A 111 -5.79 12.46 -8.20
N GLY A 112 -5.56 12.39 -9.50
CA GLY A 112 -4.25 12.48 -10.13
C GLY A 112 -3.58 11.12 -10.32
N ASN A 113 -2.31 11.15 -10.72
CA ASN A 113 -1.55 9.95 -11.03
C ASN A 113 -0.67 9.48 -9.86
N LYS A 114 -0.04 8.31 -10.01
CA LYS A 114 0.74 7.65 -8.94
C LYS A 114 1.96 8.44 -8.46
N MET A 115 2.45 9.42 -9.22
CA MET A 115 3.62 10.24 -8.85
C MET A 115 3.21 11.63 -8.37
N GLU A 116 2.10 12.13 -8.89
CA GLU A 116 1.59 13.48 -8.64
C GLU A 116 0.10 13.42 -8.30
N PRO A 117 -0.25 13.07 -7.07
CA PRO A 117 -1.64 13.17 -6.61
C PRO A 117 -2.08 14.64 -6.61
N ASN A 118 -3.30 14.89 -7.06
CA ASN A 118 -3.89 16.22 -7.14
C ASN A 118 -4.45 16.63 -5.76
N ALA A 119 -3.68 17.39 -5.02
CA ALA A 119 -4.04 17.82 -3.67
C ALA A 119 -5.33 18.65 -3.62
N GLU A 120 -5.64 19.45 -4.65
CA GLU A 120 -6.88 20.24 -4.71
C GLU A 120 -8.10 19.33 -4.90
N ALA A 121 -8.01 18.33 -5.79
CA ALA A 121 -9.05 17.34 -5.98
C ALA A 121 -9.28 16.53 -4.68
N ILE A 122 -8.21 16.15 -3.98
CA ILE A 122 -8.28 15.44 -2.71
C ILE A 122 -8.94 16.31 -1.63
N LEU A 123 -8.54 17.57 -1.51
CA LEU A 123 -9.12 18.52 -0.53
C LEU A 123 -10.63 18.68 -0.72
N ASN A 124 -11.07 18.78 -1.98
CA ASN A 124 -12.49 18.95 -2.32
C ASN A 124 -13.35 17.72 -1.98
N LEU A 125 -12.76 16.56 -1.72
CA LEU A 125 -13.47 15.34 -1.29
C LEU A 125 -13.70 15.28 0.21
N ASP A 126 -13.16 16.24 0.99
CA ASP A 126 -13.22 16.26 2.47
C ASP A 126 -12.91 14.88 3.06
N PRO A 127 -11.70 14.34 2.84
CA PRO A 127 -11.37 12.98 3.24
C PRO A 127 -11.21 12.84 4.75
N ASP A 128 -11.64 11.70 5.31
CA ASP A 128 -11.35 11.29 6.68
C ASP A 128 -9.94 10.69 6.82
N VAL A 129 -9.44 10.11 5.71
CA VAL A 129 -8.08 9.55 5.62
C VAL A 129 -7.62 9.48 4.16
N ILE A 130 -6.32 9.66 3.96
CA ILE A 130 -5.65 9.46 2.67
C ILE A 130 -4.73 8.23 2.80
N VAL A 131 -4.92 7.23 1.95
CA VAL A 131 -4.08 6.02 1.91
C VAL A 131 -3.17 6.13 0.69
N GLY A 132 -1.98 6.73 0.91
CA GLY A 132 -0.99 7.00 -0.14
C GLY A 132 0.07 5.90 -0.24
N THR A 133 0.97 5.98 -1.22
CA THR A 133 2.08 5.02 -1.30
C THR A 133 3.25 5.42 -0.40
N SER A 134 3.91 4.44 0.21
CA SER A 134 5.18 4.65 0.93
C SER A 134 6.36 5.10 0.03
N LYS A 135 6.13 5.19 -1.28
CA LYS A 135 7.10 5.68 -2.29
C LYS A 135 7.00 7.18 -2.55
N PHE A 136 6.03 7.88 -1.97
CA PHE A 136 5.94 9.32 -2.18
C PHE A 136 7.20 10.04 -1.69
N PRO A 137 7.69 11.04 -2.45
CA PRO A 137 8.65 12.01 -1.92
C PRO A 137 8.10 12.67 -0.65
N GLU A 138 8.99 13.01 0.28
CA GLU A 138 8.63 13.65 1.56
C GLU A 138 7.73 14.88 1.36
N GLU A 139 8.07 15.76 0.39
CA GLU A 139 7.27 16.93 0.04
C GLU A 139 5.82 16.57 -0.35
N THR A 140 5.63 15.49 -1.12
CA THR A 140 4.29 15.02 -1.51
C THR A 140 3.54 14.51 -0.30
N ALA A 141 4.20 13.69 0.54
CA ALA A 141 3.60 13.16 1.76
C ALA A 141 3.19 14.27 2.73
N GLU A 142 4.05 15.26 2.96
CA GLU A 142 3.75 16.44 3.79
C GLU A 142 2.59 17.27 3.24
N LYS A 143 2.54 17.45 1.91
CA LYS A 143 1.44 18.19 1.27
C LYS A 143 0.09 17.50 1.50
N LEU A 144 0.05 16.19 1.39
CA LEU A 144 -1.17 15.41 1.64
C LEU A 144 -1.54 15.40 3.13
N ASN A 145 -0.56 15.29 4.03
CA ASN A 145 -0.79 15.36 5.48
C ASN A 145 -1.32 16.74 5.96
N LYS A 146 -1.14 17.81 5.19
CA LYS A 146 -1.76 19.12 5.49
C LYS A 146 -3.25 19.13 5.16
N ILE A 147 -3.73 18.22 4.32
CA ILE A 147 -5.16 18.06 4.00
C ILE A 147 -5.83 17.20 5.06
N GLN A 148 -5.31 15.99 5.26
CA GLN A 148 -5.79 15.00 6.21
C GLN A 148 -4.69 13.99 6.51
N THR A 149 -4.79 13.25 7.62
CA THR A 149 -3.86 12.16 7.95
C THR A 149 -3.64 11.27 6.74
N MET A 150 -2.39 11.22 6.25
CA MET A 150 -1.96 10.37 5.15
C MET A 150 -1.18 9.18 5.69
N ILE A 151 -1.69 7.97 5.46
CA ILE A 151 -1.04 6.73 5.85
C ILE A 151 -0.20 6.21 4.66
N PRO A 152 1.13 6.04 4.83
CA PRO A 152 2.02 5.58 3.76
C PRO A 152 1.89 4.06 3.56
N TYR A 153 0.96 3.63 2.72
CA TYR A 153 0.69 2.23 2.40
C TYR A 153 1.93 1.54 1.82
N SER A 154 2.34 0.42 2.40
CA SER A 154 3.59 -0.23 2.05
C SER A 154 3.57 -0.82 0.64
N HIS A 155 4.63 -0.56 -0.12
CA HIS A 155 4.88 -1.20 -1.41
C HIS A 155 5.69 -2.51 -1.27
N ILE A 156 6.06 -2.88 -0.05
CA ILE A 156 6.80 -4.12 0.24
C ILE A 156 5.82 -5.27 0.30
N SER A 157 6.00 -6.25 -0.57
CA SER A 157 5.00 -7.30 -0.81
C SER A 157 4.84 -8.27 0.37
N THR A 158 5.81 -8.33 1.27
CA THR A 158 5.71 -9.12 2.52
C THR A 158 4.77 -8.48 3.55
N ASN A 159 4.47 -7.18 3.42
CA ASN A 159 3.56 -6.45 4.32
C ASN A 159 2.08 -6.49 3.85
N TRP A 160 1.74 -7.39 2.94
CA TRP A 160 0.41 -7.43 2.34
C TRP A 160 -0.74 -7.69 3.32
N LYS A 161 -0.48 -8.47 4.38
CA LYS A 161 -1.49 -8.75 5.43
C LYS A 161 -1.77 -7.50 6.27
N GLU A 162 -0.72 -6.80 6.66
CA GLU A 162 -0.80 -5.53 7.37
C GLU A 162 -1.50 -4.48 6.52
N ASN A 163 -1.19 -4.43 5.23
CA ASN A 163 -1.83 -3.57 4.25
C ASN A 163 -3.35 -3.82 4.20
N LEU A 164 -3.75 -5.06 3.92
CA LEU A 164 -5.16 -5.44 3.84
C LEU A 164 -5.89 -5.19 5.16
N THR A 165 -5.24 -5.51 6.30
CA THR A 165 -5.81 -5.31 7.64
C THR A 165 -6.04 -3.83 7.93
N LEU A 166 -5.08 -2.96 7.60
CA LEU A 166 -5.25 -1.52 7.74
C LEU A 166 -6.50 -1.03 6.98
N LEU A 167 -6.60 -1.37 5.71
CA LEU A 167 -7.72 -0.89 4.89
C LEU A 167 -9.06 -1.46 5.37
N ALA A 168 -9.06 -2.72 5.84
CA ALA A 168 -10.23 -3.33 6.45
C ALA A 168 -10.66 -2.63 7.75
N GLN A 169 -9.72 -2.25 8.62
CA GLN A 169 -10.01 -1.47 9.83
C GLN A 169 -10.62 -0.10 9.49
N LEU A 170 -10.06 0.58 8.48
CA LEU A 170 -10.59 1.86 8.01
C LEU A 170 -12.04 1.75 7.48
N ALA A 171 -12.41 0.60 6.93
CA ALA A 171 -13.69 0.39 6.25
C ALA A 171 -14.69 -0.51 7.05
N GLY A 172 -14.33 -0.97 8.26
CA GLY A 172 -15.15 -1.90 9.04
C GLY A 172 -15.31 -3.27 8.37
N LYS A 173 -14.24 -3.79 7.76
CA LYS A 173 -14.20 -5.01 6.94
C LYS A 173 -13.22 -6.07 7.49
N GLU A 174 -12.94 -6.06 8.78
CA GLU A 174 -11.89 -6.89 9.40
C GLU A 174 -12.15 -8.39 9.21
N GLU A 175 -13.42 -8.81 9.27
CA GLU A 175 -13.76 -10.22 9.06
C GLU A 175 -13.56 -10.65 7.59
N ASP A 176 -13.84 -9.76 6.64
CA ASP A 176 -13.56 -10.01 5.22
C ASP A 176 -12.05 -10.17 4.99
N ALA A 177 -11.22 -9.30 5.59
CA ALA A 177 -9.77 -9.40 5.50
C ALA A 177 -9.23 -10.70 6.11
N LYS A 178 -9.70 -11.10 7.30
CA LYS A 178 -9.32 -12.38 7.93
C LYS A 178 -9.66 -13.56 7.03
N LYS A 179 -10.83 -13.54 6.40
CA LYS A 179 -11.25 -14.59 5.48
C LYS A 179 -10.36 -14.66 4.25
N ILE A 180 -10.06 -13.51 3.62
CA ILE A 180 -9.17 -13.43 2.45
C ILE A 180 -7.79 -13.99 2.78
N ILE A 181 -7.21 -13.59 3.93
CA ILE A 181 -5.91 -14.09 4.39
C ILE A 181 -5.94 -15.60 4.60
N SER A 182 -6.93 -16.11 5.32
CA SER A 182 -7.07 -17.54 5.59
C SER A 182 -7.28 -18.37 4.32
N ASP A 183 -8.10 -17.90 3.39
CA ASP A 183 -8.33 -18.57 2.10
C ASP A 183 -7.04 -18.60 1.26
N TYR A 184 -6.26 -17.51 1.27
CA TYR A 184 -4.96 -17.46 0.60
C TYR A 184 -3.97 -18.46 1.20
N GLU A 185 -3.84 -18.49 2.53
CA GLU A 185 -2.94 -19.41 3.24
C GLU A 185 -3.30 -20.88 2.97
N ALA A 186 -4.58 -21.21 2.92
CA ALA A 186 -5.05 -22.55 2.55
C ALA A 186 -4.64 -22.92 1.11
N LYS A 187 -4.81 -21.99 0.15
CA LYS A 187 -4.38 -22.21 -1.23
C LYS A 187 -2.86 -22.39 -1.34
N VAL A 188 -2.09 -21.61 -0.58
CA VAL A 188 -0.62 -21.76 -0.52
C VAL A 188 -0.25 -23.15 0.00
N ALA A 189 -0.87 -23.60 1.09
CA ALA A 189 -0.60 -24.92 1.66
C ALA A 189 -0.88 -26.05 0.64
N ASP A 190 -2.00 -25.98 -0.09
CA ASP A 190 -2.34 -26.93 -1.13
C ASP A 190 -1.33 -26.90 -2.30
N ALA A 191 -0.92 -25.71 -2.73
CA ALA A 191 0.04 -25.54 -3.81
C ALA A 191 1.44 -26.04 -3.43
N GLN A 192 1.86 -25.86 -2.18
CA GLN A 192 3.16 -26.30 -1.66
C GLN A 192 3.37 -27.81 -1.76
N VAL A 193 2.31 -28.62 -1.70
CA VAL A 193 2.40 -30.08 -1.87
C VAL A 193 3.01 -30.42 -3.22
N LYS A 194 2.57 -29.74 -4.29
CA LYS A 194 3.07 -29.93 -5.66
C LYS A 194 4.40 -29.21 -5.89
N SER A 195 4.55 -28.01 -5.32
CA SER A 195 5.72 -27.17 -5.49
C SER A 195 7.01 -27.84 -5.01
N LYS A 196 6.98 -28.51 -3.85
CA LYS A 196 8.14 -29.23 -3.29
C LYS A 196 8.75 -30.26 -4.24
N GLU A 197 7.92 -30.89 -5.06
CA GLU A 197 8.39 -31.89 -6.04
C GLU A 197 8.77 -31.22 -7.36
N GLN A 198 7.95 -30.25 -7.83
CA GLN A 198 8.05 -29.78 -9.20
C GLN A 198 8.97 -28.56 -9.37
N LEU A 199 9.23 -27.80 -8.28
CA LEU A 199 10.03 -26.58 -8.32
C LEU A 199 11.40 -26.71 -7.66
N ALA A 200 11.73 -27.81 -6.97
CA ALA A 200 12.95 -27.95 -6.17
C ALA A 200 14.24 -27.58 -6.93
N ASP A 201 14.32 -27.94 -8.21
CA ASP A 201 15.49 -27.70 -9.07
C ASP A 201 15.18 -26.70 -10.20
N LYS A 202 14.11 -25.91 -10.11
CA LYS A 202 13.69 -25.00 -11.17
C LYS A 202 14.14 -23.58 -10.89
N GLN A 203 14.70 -22.95 -11.93
CA GLN A 203 14.95 -21.51 -11.97
C GLN A 203 13.72 -20.81 -12.53
N VAL A 204 12.97 -20.10 -11.68
CA VAL A 204 11.78 -19.36 -12.10
C VAL A 204 12.07 -17.86 -11.95
N LEU A 205 11.82 -17.06 -12.99
CA LEU A 205 12.01 -15.61 -12.95
C LEU A 205 10.71 -14.86 -13.24
N ILE A 206 10.52 -13.76 -12.54
CA ILE A 206 9.56 -12.71 -12.91
C ILE A 206 10.35 -11.56 -13.53
N ILE A 207 9.99 -11.20 -14.76
CA ILE A 207 10.60 -10.09 -15.50
C ILE A 207 9.50 -9.10 -15.84
N ARG A 208 9.75 -7.79 -15.61
CA ARG A 208 8.88 -6.70 -16.05
C ARG A 208 9.61 -5.86 -17.07
N VAL A 209 8.96 -5.62 -18.23
CA VAL A 209 9.50 -4.75 -19.28
C VAL A 209 8.88 -3.37 -19.15
N ARG A 210 9.73 -2.33 -19.00
CA ARG A 210 9.34 -0.93 -18.87
C ARG A 210 10.28 -0.04 -19.66
N GLY A 211 9.75 0.83 -20.50
CA GLY A 211 10.57 1.66 -21.39
C GLY A 211 11.51 0.84 -22.29
N GLY A 212 11.10 -0.38 -22.67
CA GLY A 212 11.89 -1.30 -23.48
C GLY A 212 12.99 -2.06 -22.72
N VAL A 213 13.14 -1.84 -21.40
CA VAL A 213 14.18 -2.48 -20.59
C VAL A 213 13.57 -3.56 -19.71
N MET A 214 14.25 -4.70 -19.59
CA MET A 214 13.87 -5.78 -18.67
C MET A 214 14.31 -5.42 -17.25
N TYR A 215 13.41 -5.63 -16.29
CA TYR A 215 13.67 -5.43 -14.86
C TYR A 215 13.33 -6.67 -14.05
N ILE A 216 14.12 -6.88 -12.99
CA ILE A 216 13.86 -7.83 -11.91
C ILE A 216 13.76 -7.07 -10.58
N TYR A 217 13.26 -7.75 -9.56
CA TYR A 217 13.04 -7.21 -8.22
C TYR A 217 13.64 -8.13 -7.16
N PRO A 218 13.94 -7.62 -5.94
CA PRO A 218 14.32 -8.45 -4.81
C PRO A 218 13.26 -9.51 -4.47
N ALA A 219 13.64 -10.57 -3.79
CA ALA A 219 12.74 -11.67 -3.44
C ALA A 219 11.49 -11.24 -2.66
N GLY A 220 11.58 -10.20 -1.80
CA GLY A 220 10.46 -9.68 -1.00
C GLY A 220 9.60 -8.60 -1.68
N VAL A 221 9.76 -8.36 -2.98
CA VAL A 221 9.12 -7.25 -3.70
C VAL A 221 8.37 -7.74 -4.93
N TYR A 222 7.30 -7.02 -5.30
CA TYR A 222 6.45 -7.30 -6.45
C TYR A 222 5.77 -8.67 -6.31
N LEU A 223 5.75 -9.49 -7.35
CA LEU A 223 5.14 -10.83 -7.34
C LEU A 223 6.08 -11.93 -6.81
N ASN A 224 7.35 -11.61 -6.57
CA ASN A 224 8.38 -12.57 -6.16
C ASN A 224 8.05 -13.36 -4.89
N PRO A 225 7.46 -12.77 -3.81
CA PRO A 225 7.11 -13.54 -2.62
C PRO A 225 6.19 -14.72 -2.88
N VAL A 226 5.30 -14.63 -3.88
CA VAL A 226 4.43 -15.77 -4.23
C VAL A 226 5.24 -16.96 -4.72
N LEU A 227 6.28 -16.73 -5.52
CA LEU A 227 7.12 -17.82 -6.03
C LEU A 227 8.09 -18.36 -4.98
N TYR A 228 8.78 -17.46 -4.28
CA TYR A 228 9.94 -17.84 -3.47
C TYR A 228 9.60 -18.10 -2.02
N GLU A 229 8.71 -17.31 -1.43
CA GLU A 229 8.27 -17.47 -0.04
C GLU A 229 7.08 -18.44 0.07
N ASP A 230 6.02 -18.18 -0.72
CA ASP A 230 4.77 -18.94 -0.60
C ASP A 230 4.89 -20.31 -1.30
N LEU A 231 5.41 -20.39 -2.52
CA LEU A 231 5.58 -21.65 -3.25
C LEU A 231 6.93 -22.34 -2.98
N GLY A 232 7.89 -21.65 -2.38
CA GLY A 232 9.19 -22.22 -2.00
C GLY A 232 10.10 -22.56 -3.18
N ALA A 233 9.93 -21.89 -4.33
CA ALA A 233 10.86 -22.03 -5.44
C ALA A 233 12.26 -21.49 -5.07
N PRO A 234 13.36 -22.10 -5.55
CA PRO A 234 14.70 -21.58 -5.32
C PRO A 234 14.84 -20.14 -5.83
N VAL A 235 15.43 -19.26 -5.01
CA VAL A 235 15.65 -17.86 -5.38
C VAL A 235 16.88 -17.77 -6.30
N PRO A 236 16.73 -17.32 -7.56
CA PRO A 236 17.88 -17.13 -8.45
C PRO A 236 18.86 -16.09 -7.92
N GLU A 237 20.17 -16.26 -8.18
CA GLU A 237 21.22 -15.36 -7.68
C GLU A 237 20.98 -13.90 -8.08
N VAL A 238 20.52 -13.64 -9.31
CA VAL A 238 20.21 -12.29 -9.81
C VAL A 238 19.11 -11.60 -8.99
N VAL A 239 18.16 -12.37 -8.45
CA VAL A 239 17.08 -11.88 -7.56
C VAL A 239 17.64 -11.64 -6.15
N THR A 240 18.47 -12.55 -5.65
CA THR A 240 19.10 -12.42 -4.31
C THR A 240 20.00 -11.18 -4.23
N THR A 241 20.71 -10.85 -5.31
CA THR A 241 21.63 -9.71 -5.35
C THR A 241 20.94 -8.38 -5.68
N ALA A 242 19.73 -8.40 -6.18
CA ALA A 242 18.94 -7.19 -6.45
C ALA A 242 18.56 -6.49 -5.15
N LYS A 243 18.90 -5.20 -5.00
CA LYS A 243 18.58 -4.38 -3.80
C LYS A 243 17.28 -3.60 -3.96
N ALA A 244 16.90 -3.33 -5.21
CA ALA A 244 15.70 -2.63 -5.63
C ALA A 244 15.30 -3.16 -7.02
N GLN A 245 14.43 -2.44 -7.74
CA GLN A 245 14.25 -2.69 -9.18
C GLN A 245 15.63 -2.60 -9.87
N ALA A 246 16.05 -3.67 -10.52
CA ALA A 246 17.34 -3.77 -11.19
C ALA A 246 17.16 -4.14 -12.65
N GLU A 247 17.97 -3.54 -13.54
CA GLU A 247 17.99 -3.88 -14.95
C GLU A 247 18.57 -5.29 -15.15
N LEU A 248 17.98 -6.03 -16.07
CA LEU A 248 18.42 -7.36 -16.47
C LEU A 248 18.83 -7.36 -17.93
N SER A 249 20.12 -7.54 -18.22
CA SER A 249 20.59 -7.66 -19.59
C SER A 249 20.24 -9.03 -20.18
N LEU A 250 20.19 -9.11 -21.53
CA LEU A 250 20.00 -10.38 -22.23
C LEU A 250 21.13 -11.38 -21.92
N GLU A 251 22.37 -10.90 -21.79
CA GLU A 251 23.53 -11.72 -21.46
C GLU A 251 23.41 -12.32 -20.06
N THR A 252 22.98 -11.51 -19.07
CA THR A 252 22.74 -11.99 -17.71
C THR A 252 21.58 -12.99 -17.69
N LEU A 253 20.50 -12.70 -18.41
CA LEU A 253 19.36 -13.61 -18.55
C LEU A 253 19.78 -14.96 -19.18
N ALA A 254 20.66 -14.92 -20.19
CA ALA A 254 21.21 -16.14 -20.81
C ALA A 254 22.11 -16.95 -19.85
N GLN A 255 22.86 -16.28 -18.96
CA GLN A 255 23.65 -16.95 -17.92
C GLN A 255 22.78 -17.65 -16.89
N VAL A 256 21.69 -17.00 -16.45
CA VAL A 256 20.71 -17.61 -15.54
C VAL A 256 20.00 -18.78 -16.23
N ASN A 257 19.64 -18.61 -17.51
CA ASN A 257 18.97 -19.61 -18.35
C ASN A 257 17.78 -20.28 -17.63
N PRO A 258 16.75 -19.51 -17.22
CA PRO A 258 15.67 -19.98 -16.38
C PRO A 258 14.82 -21.08 -17.03
N ASP A 259 14.23 -21.94 -16.21
CA ASP A 259 13.28 -22.97 -16.64
C ASP A 259 11.90 -22.38 -16.96
N VAL A 260 11.51 -21.31 -16.22
CA VAL A 260 10.22 -20.63 -16.38
C VAL A 260 10.41 -19.12 -16.28
N ILE A 261 9.72 -18.37 -17.12
CA ILE A 261 9.66 -16.90 -17.08
C ILE A 261 8.20 -16.46 -17.02
N PHE A 262 7.86 -15.69 -15.98
CA PHE A 262 6.67 -14.84 -15.96
C PHE A 262 7.07 -13.44 -16.41
N LEU A 263 6.58 -13.02 -17.57
CA LEU A 263 6.96 -11.75 -18.19
C LEU A 263 5.76 -10.80 -18.16
N GLN A 264 5.94 -9.61 -17.57
CA GLN A 264 4.92 -8.56 -17.50
C GLN A 264 5.29 -7.41 -18.43
N PHE A 265 4.34 -7.02 -19.27
CA PHE A 265 4.48 -5.94 -20.24
C PHE A 265 3.20 -5.12 -20.30
N GLU A 266 3.30 -3.82 -20.05
CA GLU A 266 2.18 -2.89 -20.14
C GLU A 266 2.47 -1.79 -21.17
N ASP A 267 1.54 -1.59 -22.12
CA ASP A 267 1.70 -0.63 -23.20
C ASP A 267 1.90 0.80 -22.69
N SER A 268 1.21 1.19 -21.62
CA SER A 268 1.33 2.53 -21.05
C SER A 268 2.71 2.81 -20.42
N GLU A 269 3.44 1.78 -20.01
CA GLU A 269 4.81 1.88 -19.49
C GLU A 269 5.87 1.76 -20.62
N ASN A 270 5.45 1.41 -21.83
CA ASN A 270 6.32 1.20 -22.99
C ASN A 270 5.94 2.06 -24.20
N LYS A 271 5.34 3.23 -24.00
CA LYS A 271 4.84 4.12 -25.06
C LYS A 271 5.89 4.49 -26.11
N ASP A 272 7.13 4.70 -25.67
CA ASP A 272 8.24 5.06 -26.55
C ASP A 272 8.91 3.84 -27.21
N THR A 273 8.58 2.64 -26.74
CA THR A 273 9.13 1.36 -27.23
C THR A 273 8.02 0.31 -27.40
N PRO A 274 6.96 0.57 -28.18
CA PRO A 274 5.77 -0.27 -28.24
C PRO A 274 6.03 -1.67 -28.82
N LYS A 275 7.16 -1.87 -29.50
CA LYS A 275 7.57 -3.16 -30.07
C LYS A 275 8.55 -3.94 -29.20
N ALA A 276 8.89 -3.43 -28.01
CA ALA A 276 9.94 -4.04 -27.18
C ALA A 276 9.64 -5.51 -26.82
N LEU A 277 8.39 -5.86 -26.55
CA LEU A 277 8.00 -7.25 -26.30
C LEU A 277 8.20 -8.13 -27.54
N GLU A 278 7.75 -7.66 -28.72
CA GLU A 278 7.89 -8.39 -29.97
C GLU A 278 9.37 -8.58 -30.37
N GLU A 279 10.17 -7.51 -30.18
CA GLU A 279 11.62 -7.54 -30.47
C GLU A 279 12.35 -8.48 -29.48
N LEU A 280 11.99 -8.45 -28.19
CA LEU A 280 12.52 -9.38 -27.20
C LEU A 280 12.20 -10.84 -27.57
N GLN A 281 10.96 -11.14 -27.91
CA GLN A 281 10.53 -12.49 -28.27
C GLN A 281 11.18 -13.03 -29.54
N LYS A 282 11.64 -12.15 -30.45
CA LYS A 282 12.38 -12.51 -31.67
C LYS A 282 13.89 -12.52 -31.49
N ASN A 283 14.40 -12.04 -30.35
CA ASN A 283 15.83 -11.97 -30.12
C ASN A 283 16.46 -13.36 -30.04
N PRO A 284 17.56 -13.64 -30.78
CA PRO A 284 18.21 -14.96 -30.81
C PRO A 284 18.64 -15.48 -29.43
N ILE A 285 19.10 -14.59 -28.53
CA ILE A 285 19.48 -14.96 -27.17
C ILE A 285 18.22 -15.40 -26.38
N PHE A 286 17.14 -14.61 -26.46
CA PHE A 286 15.89 -14.92 -25.77
C PHE A 286 15.26 -16.23 -26.28
N THR A 287 15.27 -16.46 -27.61
CA THR A 287 14.74 -17.68 -28.21
C THR A 287 15.56 -18.92 -27.89
N SER A 288 16.84 -18.76 -27.50
CA SER A 288 17.70 -19.87 -27.10
C SER A 288 17.54 -20.30 -25.63
N LEU A 289 16.83 -19.51 -24.81
CA LEU A 289 16.62 -19.81 -23.38
C LEU A 289 15.82 -21.11 -23.20
N LYS A 290 16.13 -21.85 -22.14
CA LYS A 290 15.41 -23.05 -21.73
C LYS A 290 13.90 -22.84 -21.62
N ALA A 291 13.49 -21.73 -20.96
CA ALA A 291 12.10 -21.36 -20.84
C ALA A 291 11.42 -21.19 -22.19
N THR A 292 12.07 -20.52 -23.15
CA THR A 292 11.50 -20.28 -24.48
C THR A 292 11.42 -21.58 -25.29
N GLN A 293 12.46 -22.39 -25.26
CA GLN A 293 12.50 -23.66 -25.99
C GLN A 293 11.43 -24.66 -25.50
N ASN A 294 11.07 -24.58 -24.20
CA ASN A 294 10.08 -25.45 -23.59
C ASN A 294 8.67 -24.82 -23.49
N ASN A 295 8.41 -23.68 -24.15
CA ASN A 295 7.16 -22.94 -24.07
C ASN A 295 6.76 -22.57 -22.62
N GLN A 296 7.74 -22.23 -21.77
CA GLN A 296 7.57 -21.84 -20.39
C GLN A 296 7.79 -20.33 -20.17
N VAL A 297 7.47 -19.51 -21.17
CA VAL A 297 7.42 -18.05 -21.08
C VAL A 297 5.96 -17.63 -21.06
N PHE A 298 5.49 -17.11 -19.95
CA PHE A 298 4.11 -16.70 -19.74
C PHE A 298 4.01 -15.17 -19.68
N VAL A 299 3.45 -14.57 -20.71
CA VAL A 299 3.28 -13.12 -20.80
C VAL A 299 1.96 -12.71 -20.15
N ASN A 300 2.01 -11.68 -19.31
CA ASN A 300 0.83 -11.08 -18.67
C ASN A 300 -0.10 -12.12 -18.03
N THR A 301 0.46 -12.99 -17.21
CA THR A 301 -0.28 -14.06 -16.51
C THR A 301 -1.37 -13.49 -15.61
N ILE A 302 -1.13 -12.29 -15.06
CA ILE A 302 -2.12 -11.42 -14.44
C ILE A 302 -2.07 -10.04 -15.08
N GLU A 303 -2.89 -9.13 -14.59
CA GLU A 303 -2.89 -7.73 -15.03
C GLU A 303 -1.48 -7.12 -14.94
N PRO A 304 -0.90 -6.58 -16.02
CA PRO A 304 0.49 -6.13 -16.00
C PRO A 304 0.74 -4.89 -15.12
N LEU A 305 -0.29 -4.12 -14.77
CA LEU A 305 -0.20 -3.03 -13.80
C LEU A 305 -0.33 -3.48 -12.35
N ALA A 306 -0.57 -4.77 -12.09
CA ALA A 306 -0.67 -5.31 -10.74
C ALA A 306 0.55 -4.97 -9.89
N GLN A 307 0.32 -4.58 -8.62
CA GLN A 307 1.38 -4.04 -7.77
C GLN A 307 2.17 -5.11 -7.01
N GLY A 308 1.65 -6.33 -6.88
CA GLY A 308 2.32 -7.47 -6.28
C GLY A 308 2.30 -7.50 -4.74
N GLY A 309 2.31 -6.34 -4.10
CA GLY A 309 2.31 -6.19 -2.64
C GLY A 309 0.93 -6.06 -2.00
N THR A 310 -0.09 -6.62 -2.62
CA THR A 310 -1.50 -6.52 -2.23
C THR A 310 -2.14 -7.90 -2.16
N ALA A 311 -3.22 -8.04 -1.40
CA ALA A 311 -4.00 -9.27 -1.38
C ALA A 311 -4.55 -9.60 -2.77
N TRP A 312 -5.02 -8.59 -3.52
CA TRP A 312 -5.52 -8.76 -4.89
C TRP A 312 -4.47 -9.41 -5.81
N SER A 313 -3.28 -8.81 -5.86
CA SER A 313 -2.19 -9.29 -6.71
C SER A 313 -1.71 -10.69 -6.29
N LYS A 314 -1.55 -10.94 -4.97
CA LYS A 314 -1.09 -12.23 -4.45
C LYS A 314 -2.06 -13.36 -4.78
N VAL A 315 -3.36 -13.15 -4.52
CA VAL A 315 -4.39 -14.17 -4.81
C VAL A 315 -4.44 -14.48 -6.30
N LYS A 316 -4.48 -13.44 -7.15
CA LYS A 316 -4.55 -13.61 -8.61
C LYS A 316 -3.28 -14.28 -9.16
N PHE A 317 -2.11 -13.87 -8.68
CA PHE A 317 -0.86 -14.44 -9.19
C PHE A 317 -0.63 -15.87 -8.68
N LEU A 318 -1.00 -16.20 -7.45
CA LEU A 318 -0.92 -17.57 -6.95
C LEU A 318 -1.76 -18.52 -7.80
N ASP A 319 -3.03 -18.17 -8.07
CA ASP A 319 -3.93 -18.97 -8.89
C ASP A 319 -3.35 -19.17 -10.31
N ALA A 320 -2.90 -18.09 -10.93
CA ALA A 320 -2.36 -18.12 -12.28
C ALA A 320 -1.00 -18.86 -12.36
N ALA A 321 -0.11 -18.66 -11.39
CA ALA A 321 1.18 -19.34 -11.33
C ALA A 321 1.00 -20.85 -11.09
N ALA A 322 0.11 -21.23 -10.16
CA ALA A 322 -0.18 -22.63 -9.89
C ALA A 322 -0.73 -23.35 -11.14
N GLU A 323 -1.62 -22.69 -11.91
CA GLU A 323 -2.13 -23.25 -13.20
C GLU A 323 -1.01 -23.50 -14.21
N LYS A 324 0.01 -22.63 -14.28
CA LYS A 324 1.11 -22.75 -15.23
C LYS A 324 2.21 -23.71 -14.78
N LEU A 325 2.49 -23.72 -13.48
CA LEU A 325 3.60 -24.49 -12.91
C LEU A 325 3.24 -25.95 -12.59
N PHE A 326 1.99 -26.24 -12.24
CA PHE A 326 1.55 -27.55 -11.72
C PHE A 326 0.52 -28.24 -12.64
N LYS A 327 0.93 -28.51 -13.85
CA LYS A 327 0.11 -29.23 -14.84
C LYS A 327 0.10 -30.73 -14.58
#